data_cb46f7284318e691b8dd33f706b9e17a
#
_entry.id   cb46f7284318e691b8dd33f706b9e17a
#
_cell.length_a   1.000
_cell.length_b   1.000
_cell.length_c   1.000
_cell.angle_alpha   90.00
_cell.angle_beta   90.00
_cell.angle_gamma   90.00
#
_symmetry.space_group_name_H-M   'P 1'
#
loop_
_entity.id
_entity.type
_entity.pdbx_description
1 polymer ?
#
loop_
_entity_poly.entity_id
_entity_poly.type
_entity_poly.pdbx_seq_one_letter_code
_entity_poly.pdbx_strand_id
1 'polypeptide(L)'
;MLRLRCRIKIKHKGEIPMSIVNDTSFSFNKQFKFNFNGGELSSDGGLFLLKEFAHRIGFEKIIRDNFQTNDSAAFRFHTDDKNLMQRIFQLLAGYFNDNDADELTTDPVFCAVLGKDALASQPTMSRFFNRLDEDSLVQFEKIFRILRQKVYGIRPPENILLDLDSTLLQTYGHQEGEGFNYHYQSHGYHPLLCFDGLTGDLLKAELRKGTKYCSSDAHLFLESLLNEFLEKYPDTMISLRGDSGFAAPEIYDLAETHACSYAIRLKMNSTLRSLASDVEADLDDLTKDNKVDYAVCYGEFMYKASSWKYARRVVCKVEKPTDQMTYMYTFIVTNMDLSPEDVIRFYCNRGRMENYIKESKNGFDFSCMSSHAMLVNAGRLMICMLAYNLFNWFKRLVLPKHFQKMQIETFRLKLIKIAARVIRSSRYRSFRFCSSCPYKDEFREIQRNIQQLQIPELAV
;
A
#
# COMPACT_ATOMS: atom_id res chain seq x y z
N MET A 1 -37.80 56.04 28.53
CA MET A 1 -38.08 55.50 27.18
C MET A 1 -37.25 56.21 26.17
N LEU A 2 -36.07 55.69 25.88
CA LEU A 2 -35.18 56.21 24.81
C LEU A 2 -35.20 55.22 23.65
N ARG A 3 -35.78 55.65 22.54
CA ARG A 3 -35.74 54.89 21.28
C ARG A 3 -34.45 55.21 20.54
N LEU A 4 -33.51 54.25 20.50
CA LEU A 4 -32.36 54.27 19.62
C LEU A 4 -32.81 53.92 18.18
N ARG A 5 -32.71 54.89 17.26
CA ARG A 5 -32.84 54.68 15.82
C ARG A 5 -31.47 54.34 15.25
N CYS A 6 -31.21 53.08 14.96
CA CYS A 6 -30.07 52.67 14.10
C CYS A 6 -30.41 53.05 12.64
N ARG A 7 -29.61 53.95 12.06
CA ARG A 7 -29.57 54.18 10.62
C ARG A 7 -28.53 53.26 9.98
N ILE A 8 -28.97 52.22 9.25
CA ILE A 8 -28.11 51.42 8.40
C ILE A 8 -27.84 52.22 7.14
N LYS A 9 -26.61 52.70 6.94
CA LYS A 9 -26.13 53.21 5.67
C LYS A 9 -25.79 52.02 4.76
N ILE A 10 -26.61 51.70 3.78
CA ILE A 10 -26.26 50.81 2.68
C ILE A 10 -25.24 51.55 1.82
N LYS A 11 -24.00 51.13 1.86
CA LYS A 11 -22.98 51.55 0.90
C LYS A 11 -23.37 50.90 -0.46
N HIS A 12 -23.74 51.72 -1.42
CA HIS A 12 -23.77 51.29 -2.83
C HIS A 12 -22.41 50.64 -3.14
N LYS A 13 -22.45 49.45 -3.71
CA LYS A 13 -21.29 48.80 -4.32
C LYS A 13 -20.78 49.74 -5.44
N GLY A 14 -19.79 50.55 -5.13
CA GLY A 14 -18.98 51.19 -6.12
C GLY A 14 -18.33 50.14 -7.01
N GLU A 15 -18.26 50.43 -8.28
CA GLU A 15 -17.50 49.67 -9.26
C GLU A 15 -16.12 49.36 -8.66
N ILE A 16 -15.77 48.09 -8.64
CA ILE A 16 -14.42 47.65 -8.27
C ILE A 16 -13.50 48.29 -9.31
N PRO A 17 -12.59 49.21 -8.95
CA PRO A 17 -11.67 49.74 -9.92
C PRO A 17 -10.89 48.58 -10.48
N MET A 18 -10.84 48.43 -11.81
CA MET A 18 -9.93 47.54 -12.49
C MET A 18 -8.53 47.86 -11.94
N SER A 19 -8.06 47.05 -10.99
CA SER A 19 -6.70 47.17 -10.48
C SER A 19 -5.80 47.00 -11.70
N ILE A 20 -5.03 48.02 -12.01
CA ILE A 20 -3.90 47.92 -12.96
C ILE A 20 -3.03 46.81 -12.37
N VAL A 21 -3.09 45.63 -12.98
CA VAL A 21 -2.27 44.48 -12.56
C VAL A 21 -0.84 44.88 -12.94
N ASN A 22 -0.05 45.33 -11.96
CA ASN A 22 1.34 45.66 -12.16
C ASN A 22 2.10 44.36 -12.41
N ASP A 23 2.34 44.03 -13.65
CA ASP A 23 3.25 42.96 -14.02
C ASP A 23 4.65 43.27 -13.49
N THR A 24 5.18 42.37 -12.69
CA THR A 24 6.57 42.47 -12.19
C THR A 24 7.49 41.74 -13.17
N SER A 25 8.61 42.35 -13.53
CA SER A 25 9.61 41.71 -14.42
C SER A 25 10.74 41.09 -13.61
N PHE A 26 11.26 39.93 -14.08
CA PHE A 26 12.46 39.33 -13.50
C PHE A 26 13.72 40.11 -13.87
N SER A 27 14.67 40.18 -12.94
CA SER A 27 15.95 40.90 -13.14
C SER A 27 16.86 40.24 -14.17
N PHE A 28 16.81 38.87 -14.26
CA PHE A 28 17.61 38.09 -15.21
C PHE A 28 17.12 38.22 -16.66
N ASN A 29 15.81 38.49 -16.85
CA ASN A 29 15.24 38.79 -18.16
C ASN A 29 13.97 39.63 -18.02
N LYS A 30 14.05 40.90 -18.39
CA LYS A 30 12.94 41.85 -18.26
C LYS A 30 11.76 41.59 -19.21
N GLN A 31 11.93 40.70 -20.20
CA GLN A 31 10.83 40.23 -21.06
C GLN A 31 9.91 39.26 -20.32
N PHE A 32 10.40 38.61 -19.25
CA PHE A 32 9.59 37.70 -18.44
C PHE A 32 8.90 38.50 -17.35
N LYS A 33 7.58 38.46 -17.39
CA LYS A 33 6.71 39.14 -16.42
C LYS A 33 5.88 38.13 -15.68
N PHE A 34 5.52 38.41 -14.45
CA PHE A 34 4.63 37.59 -13.64
C PHE A 34 3.63 38.43 -12.87
N ASN A 35 2.50 37.85 -12.56
CA ASN A 35 1.45 38.36 -11.68
C ASN A 35 0.64 37.23 -11.10
N PHE A 36 -0.25 37.50 -10.14
CA PHE A 36 -1.11 36.54 -9.48
C PHE A 36 -2.58 36.64 -9.93
N ASN A 37 -2.84 36.88 -11.19
CA ASN A 37 -4.19 36.98 -11.77
C ASN A 37 -4.62 35.72 -12.54
N GLY A 38 -3.94 34.58 -12.37
CA GLY A 38 -4.21 33.32 -13.05
C GLY A 38 -5.57 32.67 -12.73
N GLY A 39 -6.23 33.14 -11.67
CA GLY A 39 -7.49 32.57 -11.18
C GLY A 39 -7.27 31.36 -10.26
N GLU A 40 -8.32 30.58 -10.05
CA GLU A 40 -8.26 29.38 -9.23
C GLU A 40 -7.57 28.24 -10.01
N LEU A 41 -6.38 27.86 -9.57
CA LEU A 41 -5.54 26.83 -10.17
C LEU A 41 -5.23 25.74 -9.15
N SER A 42 -5.08 24.51 -9.62
CA SER A 42 -4.50 23.41 -8.87
C SER A 42 -3.49 22.65 -9.74
N SER A 43 -2.49 22.07 -9.13
CA SER A 43 -1.54 21.18 -9.81
C SER A 43 -2.02 19.73 -9.92
N ASP A 44 -3.09 19.35 -9.24
CA ASP A 44 -3.49 17.97 -8.96
C ASP A 44 -4.72 17.51 -9.76
N GLY A 45 -4.91 18.05 -10.96
CA GLY A 45 -6.09 17.78 -11.80
C GLY A 45 -6.32 16.29 -12.07
N GLY A 46 -5.26 15.49 -12.10
CA GLY A 46 -5.37 14.04 -12.32
C GLY A 46 -6.00 13.24 -11.18
N LEU A 47 -6.16 13.82 -10.00
CA LEU A 47 -6.88 13.17 -8.89
C LEU A 47 -8.31 12.78 -9.25
N PHE A 48 -8.92 13.44 -10.23
CA PHE A 48 -10.25 13.06 -10.72
C PHE A 48 -10.31 11.62 -11.27
N LEU A 49 -9.22 11.09 -11.84
CA LEU A 49 -9.19 9.68 -12.28
C LEU A 49 -9.31 8.71 -11.08
N LEU A 50 -8.53 8.97 -10.02
CA LEU A 50 -8.59 8.15 -8.81
C LEU A 50 -9.94 8.31 -8.08
N LYS A 51 -10.50 9.53 -8.09
CA LYS A 51 -11.83 9.80 -7.53
C LYS A 51 -12.93 9.05 -8.28
N GLU A 52 -12.91 9.08 -9.59
CA GLU A 52 -13.88 8.38 -10.44
C GLU A 52 -13.81 6.87 -10.22
N PHE A 53 -12.59 6.32 -10.15
CA PHE A 53 -12.40 4.91 -9.83
C PHE A 53 -12.90 4.56 -8.42
N ALA A 54 -12.52 5.33 -7.40
CA ALA A 54 -12.98 5.15 -6.03
C ALA A 54 -14.52 5.20 -5.93
N HIS A 55 -15.13 6.15 -6.63
CA HIS A 55 -16.59 6.24 -6.73
C HIS A 55 -17.18 5.00 -7.39
N ARG A 56 -16.59 4.56 -8.51
CA ARG A 56 -17.09 3.42 -9.30
C ARG A 56 -17.09 2.13 -8.49
N ILE A 57 -16.03 1.86 -7.71
CA ILE A 57 -15.98 0.67 -6.82
C ILE A 57 -16.75 0.86 -5.50
N GLY A 58 -17.37 2.01 -5.26
CA GLY A 58 -18.14 2.31 -4.05
C GLY A 58 -17.29 2.56 -2.80
N PHE A 59 -16.00 2.90 -2.97
CA PHE A 59 -15.02 3.06 -1.90
C PHE A 59 -15.47 4.04 -0.81
N GLU A 60 -15.99 5.22 -1.20
CA GLU A 60 -16.48 6.23 -0.26
C GLU A 60 -17.70 5.77 0.52
N LYS A 61 -18.61 5.07 -0.14
CA LYS A 61 -19.79 4.53 0.52
C LYS A 61 -19.39 3.49 1.56
N ILE A 62 -18.48 2.58 1.21
CA ILE A 62 -17.97 1.54 2.11
C ILE A 62 -17.31 2.17 3.34
N ILE A 63 -16.47 3.20 3.15
CA ILE A 63 -15.84 3.93 4.27
C ILE A 63 -16.93 4.59 5.13
N ARG A 64 -17.82 5.38 4.55
CA ARG A 64 -18.87 6.10 5.30
C ARG A 64 -19.76 5.16 6.12
N ASP A 65 -20.09 3.99 5.56
CA ASP A 65 -21.03 3.06 6.17
C ASP A 65 -20.34 2.14 7.22
N ASN A 66 -18.99 2.10 7.28
CA ASN A 66 -18.24 1.17 8.12
C ASN A 66 -17.13 1.80 8.96
N PHE A 67 -16.91 3.11 8.89
CA PHE A 67 -15.85 3.77 9.64
C PHE A 67 -16.37 4.93 10.48
N GLN A 68 -16.06 4.88 11.77
CA GLN A 68 -16.37 5.90 12.75
C GLN A 68 -15.36 5.82 13.90
N THR A 69 -14.85 6.97 14.36
CA THR A 69 -14.02 7.03 15.56
C THR A 69 -14.87 7.17 16.82
N ASN A 70 -14.28 6.96 17.99
CA ASN A 70 -14.93 7.22 19.27
C ASN A 70 -14.99 8.74 19.52
N ASP A 71 -15.90 9.43 18.83
CA ASP A 71 -16.12 10.87 18.94
C ASP A 71 -17.42 11.17 19.69
N SER A 72 -17.31 11.81 20.83
CA SER A 72 -18.47 12.21 21.65
C SER A 72 -19.23 13.44 21.15
N ALA A 73 -18.73 14.11 20.10
CA ALA A 73 -19.37 15.32 19.60
C ALA A 73 -20.61 15.03 18.76
N ALA A 74 -21.70 15.68 19.09
CA ALA A 74 -22.97 15.54 18.36
C ALA A 74 -22.91 16.06 16.90
N PHE A 75 -21.97 16.94 16.58
CA PHE A 75 -21.79 17.51 15.25
C PHE A 75 -20.31 17.78 14.94
N ARG A 76 -19.90 17.43 13.71
CA ARG A 76 -18.60 17.79 13.15
C ARG A 76 -18.77 18.34 11.74
N PHE A 77 -18.15 19.47 11.44
CA PHE A 77 -18.07 19.99 10.09
C PHE A 77 -17.23 19.06 9.19
N HIS A 78 -16.16 18.48 9.75
CA HIS A 78 -15.33 17.48 9.11
C HIS A 78 -15.58 16.13 9.78
N THR A 79 -16.43 15.31 9.19
CA THR A 79 -16.77 13.95 9.66
C THR A 79 -15.59 12.99 9.50
N ASP A 80 -15.59 11.88 10.24
CA ASP A 80 -14.47 10.93 10.25
C ASP A 80 -14.22 10.29 8.89
N ASP A 81 -15.29 9.91 8.18
CA ASP A 81 -15.20 9.41 6.81
C ASP A 81 -14.53 10.43 5.87
N LYS A 82 -14.86 11.71 6.01
CA LYS A 82 -14.27 12.79 5.19
C LYS A 82 -12.82 13.07 5.56
N ASN A 83 -12.45 12.98 6.83
CA ASN A 83 -11.06 13.12 7.27
C ASN A 83 -10.21 11.93 6.78
N LEU A 84 -10.75 10.71 6.88
CA LEU A 84 -10.12 9.51 6.34
C LEU A 84 -9.90 9.62 4.82
N MET A 85 -10.94 10.01 4.07
CA MET A 85 -10.84 10.23 2.63
C MET A 85 -9.82 11.32 2.28
N GLN A 86 -9.81 12.43 3.04
CA GLN A 86 -8.82 13.49 2.84
C GLN A 86 -7.39 12.94 2.95
N ARG A 87 -7.08 12.19 4.02
CA ARG A 87 -5.74 11.62 4.20
C ARG A 87 -5.37 10.63 3.09
N ILE A 88 -6.30 9.77 2.67
CA ILE A 88 -6.08 8.84 1.57
C ILE A 88 -5.72 9.60 0.28
N PHE A 89 -6.47 10.64 -0.08
CA PHE A 89 -6.19 11.41 -1.30
C PHE A 89 -4.92 12.27 -1.19
N GLN A 90 -4.56 12.76 0.00
CA GLN A 90 -3.26 13.39 0.25
C GLN A 90 -2.12 12.40 -0.04
N LEU A 91 -2.19 11.18 0.52
CA LEU A 91 -1.20 10.14 0.28
C LEU A 91 -1.10 9.77 -1.21
N LEU A 92 -2.23 9.63 -1.90
CA LEU A 92 -2.27 9.35 -3.34
C LEU A 92 -1.60 10.46 -4.16
N ALA A 93 -1.77 11.72 -3.77
CA ALA A 93 -1.17 12.87 -4.45
C ALA A 93 0.29 13.16 -4.07
N GLY A 94 0.82 12.47 -3.03
CA GLY A 94 2.19 12.62 -2.56
C GLY A 94 2.37 13.70 -1.48
N TYR A 95 1.30 14.07 -0.79
CA TYR A 95 1.34 14.97 0.36
C TYR A 95 1.42 14.15 1.65
N PHE A 96 2.62 13.95 2.15
CA PHE A 96 2.89 13.03 3.24
C PHE A 96 2.91 13.69 4.61
N ASN A 97 3.31 14.95 4.67
CA ASN A 97 3.33 15.70 5.92
C ASN A 97 1.93 16.02 6.41
N ASP A 98 1.71 15.94 7.72
CA ASP A 98 0.45 16.37 8.32
C ASP A 98 0.18 17.87 8.10
N ASN A 99 1.23 18.70 8.00
CA ASN A 99 1.13 20.12 7.70
C ASN A 99 0.65 20.43 6.28
N ASP A 100 0.82 19.50 5.33
CA ASP A 100 0.30 19.66 3.96
C ASP A 100 -1.22 19.88 3.94
N ALA A 101 -1.93 19.46 5.02
CA ALA A 101 -3.35 19.69 5.15
C ALA A 101 -3.73 21.18 5.17
N ASP A 102 -2.88 22.04 5.74
CA ASP A 102 -3.12 23.48 5.80
C ASP A 102 -2.96 24.11 4.42
N GLU A 103 -1.93 23.70 3.66
CA GLU A 103 -1.67 24.17 2.29
C GLU A 103 -2.79 23.80 1.32
N LEU A 104 -3.43 22.65 1.55
CA LEU A 104 -4.50 22.11 0.69
C LEU A 104 -5.91 22.59 1.08
N THR A 105 -6.06 23.35 2.17
CA THR A 105 -7.37 23.71 2.76
C THR A 105 -8.35 24.25 1.72
N THR A 106 -7.89 25.05 0.77
CA THR A 106 -8.72 25.70 -0.26
C THR A 106 -8.35 25.28 -1.69
N ASP A 107 -7.52 24.23 -1.86
CA ASP A 107 -7.20 23.74 -3.19
C ASP A 107 -8.48 23.29 -3.93
N PRO A 108 -8.75 23.87 -5.13
CA PRO A 108 -10.04 23.69 -5.80
C PRO A 108 -10.25 22.24 -6.30
N VAL A 109 -9.20 21.50 -6.64
CA VAL A 109 -9.32 20.11 -7.07
C VAL A 109 -9.57 19.21 -5.87
N PHE A 110 -8.79 19.34 -4.78
CA PHE A 110 -9.03 18.57 -3.56
C PHE A 110 -10.41 18.84 -2.96
N CYS A 111 -10.82 20.10 -2.90
CA CYS A 111 -12.17 20.46 -2.45
C CYS A 111 -13.27 19.80 -3.31
N ALA A 112 -13.10 19.78 -4.63
CA ALA A 112 -14.06 19.14 -5.53
C ALA A 112 -14.06 17.60 -5.40
N VAL A 113 -12.87 16.98 -5.33
CA VAL A 113 -12.69 15.53 -5.16
C VAL A 113 -13.34 15.05 -3.86
N LEU A 114 -13.24 15.82 -2.78
CA LEU A 114 -13.79 15.46 -1.47
C LEU A 114 -15.21 15.99 -1.23
N GLY A 115 -15.77 16.77 -2.18
CA GLY A 115 -17.11 17.33 -2.08
C GLY A 115 -17.27 18.31 -0.92
N LYS A 116 -16.25 19.16 -0.70
CA LYS A 116 -16.18 20.16 0.38
C LYS A 116 -15.84 21.55 -0.17
N ASP A 117 -16.22 22.59 0.57
CA ASP A 117 -15.81 23.96 0.27
C ASP A 117 -14.44 24.30 0.89
N ALA A 118 -14.10 23.65 1.98
CA ALA A 118 -12.76 23.70 2.61
C ALA A 118 -12.41 22.35 3.23
N LEU A 119 -11.13 22.00 3.20
CA LEU A 119 -10.60 20.77 3.80
C LEU A 119 -10.32 20.94 5.30
N ALA A 120 -10.15 19.84 6.00
CA ALA A 120 -9.72 19.83 7.38
C ALA A 120 -8.26 20.31 7.45
N SER A 121 -7.98 21.26 8.34
CA SER A 121 -6.64 21.74 8.65
C SER A 121 -5.82 20.72 9.46
N GLN A 122 -4.50 20.93 9.53
CA GLN A 122 -3.60 20.06 10.29
C GLN A 122 -4.07 19.81 11.74
N PRO A 123 -4.49 20.82 12.55
CA PRO A 123 -4.97 20.54 13.90
C PRO A 123 -6.23 19.69 13.93
N THR A 124 -7.09 19.76 12.91
CA THR A 124 -8.28 18.91 12.78
C THR A 124 -7.90 17.49 12.44
N MET A 125 -6.96 17.29 11.53
CA MET A 125 -6.43 15.98 11.18
C MET A 125 -5.70 15.33 12.36
N SER A 126 -4.91 16.10 13.13
CA SER A 126 -4.26 15.61 14.35
C SER A 126 -5.26 15.09 15.37
N ARG A 127 -6.35 15.86 15.61
CA ARG A 127 -7.43 15.39 16.51
C ARG A 127 -8.15 14.14 15.97
N PHE A 128 -8.31 14.03 14.67
CA PHE A 128 -8.86 12.83 14.03
C PHE A 128 -7.96 11.61 14.29
N PHE A 129 -6.65 11.70 14.05
CA PHE A 129 -5.73 10.60 14.31
C PHE A 129 -5.72 10.19 15.78
N ASN A 130 -5.74 11.14 16.71
CA ASN A 130 -5.74 10.86 18.14
C ASN A 130 -7.04 10.19 18.67
N ARG A 131 -8.07 10.06 17.83
CA ARG A 131 -9.29 9.29 18.15
C ARG A 131 -9.28 7.87 17.62
N LEU A 132 -8.22 7.48 16.89
CA LEU A 132 -8.08 6.11 16.42
C LEU A 132 -7.78 5.18 17.60
N ASP A 133 -8.53 4.10 17.70
CA ASP A 133 -8.54 3.13 18.78
C ASP A 133 -8.60 1.69 18.25
N GLU A 134 -8.75 0.70 19.13
CA GLU A 134 -8.87 -0.71 18.76
C GLU A 134 -10.09 -0.97 17.86
N ASP A 135 -11.23 -0.33 18.15
CA ASP A 135 -12.44 -0.46 17.32
C ASP A 135 -12.20 0.06 15.90
N SER A 136 -11.43 1.13 15.77
CA SER A 136 -11.03 1.67 14.47
C SER A 136 -10.21 0.66 13.67
N LEU A 137 -9.31 -0.11 14.33
CA LEU A 137 -8.52 -1.15 13.65
C LEU A 137 -9.41 -2.30 13.15
N VAL A 138 -10.37 -2.75 13.96
CA VAL A 138 -11.35 -3.78 13.55
C VAL A 138 -12.20 -3.29 12.36
N GLN A 139 -12.61 -2.02 12.36
CA GLN A 139 -13.35 -1.42 11.26
C GLN A 139 -12.50 -1.35 9.98
N PHE A 140 -11.21 -1.03 10.07
CA PHE A 140 -10.31 -1.08 8.92
C PHE A 140 -10.23 -2.49 8.34
N GLU A 141 -10.05 -3.52 9.14
CA GLU A 141 -10.03 -4.91 8.66
C GLU A 141 -11.33 -5.29 7.92
N LYS A 142 -12.48 -4.88 8.46
CA LYS A 142 -13.77 -5.06 7.80
C LYS A 142 -13.84 -4.34 6.44
N ILE A 143 -13.39 -3.09 6.38
CA ILE A 143 -13.35 -2.28 5.15
C ILE A 143 -12.45 -2.95 4.10
N PHE A 144 -11.26 -3.42 4.49
CA PHE A 144 -10.36 -4.14 3.59
C PHE A 144 -11.00 -5.38 3.01
N ARG A 145 -11.67 -6.17 3.84
CA ARG A 145 -12.37 -7.38 3.41
C ARG A 145 -13.46 -7.06 2.38
N ILE A 146 -14.31 -6.08 2.66
CA ILE A 146 -15.40 -5.67 1.74
C ILE A 146 -14.83 -5.17 0.41
N LEU A 147 -13.81 -4.31 0.44
CA LEU A 147 -13.19 -3.76 -0.76
C LEU A 147 -12.50 -4.86 -1.58
N ARG A 148 -11.77 -5.78 -0.94
CA ARG A 148 -11.13 -6.92 -1.60
C ARG A 148 -12.17 -7.82 -2.28
N GLN A 149 -13.24 -8.17 -1.60
CA GLN A 149 -14.33 -8.97 -2.18
C GLN A 149 -14.93 -8.27 -3.41
N LYS A 150 -15.09 -6.95 -3.36
CA LYS A 150 -15.59 -6.18 -4.50
C LYS A 150 -14.64 -6.19 -5.69
N VAL A 151 -13.35 -6.04 -5.44
CA VAL A 151 -12.31 -6.08 -6.48
C VAL A 151 -12.18 -7.49 -7.08
N TYR A 152 -12.24 -8.51 -6.24
CA TYR A 152 -12.22 -9.92 -6.68
C TYR A 152 -13.51 -10.30 -7.42
N GLY A 153 -14.64 -9.67 -7.13
CA GLY A 153 -15.86 -9.81 -7.93
C GLY A 153 -15.68 -9.26 -9.35
N ILE A 154 -14.89 -8.19 -9.53
CA ILE A 154 -14.58 -7.63 -10.86
C ILE A 154 -13.59 -8.52 -11.62
N ARG A 155 -12.57 -9.01 -10.93
CA ARG A 155 -11.54 -9.93 -11.47
C ARG A 155 -11.24 -11.00 -10.44
N PRO A 156 -11.93 -12.15 -10.52
CA PRO A 156 -11.69 -13.26 -9.61
C PRO A 156 -10.24 -13.73 -9.65
N PRO A 157 -9.64 -14.07 -8.50
CA PRO A 157 -8.31 -14.66 -8.47
C PRO A 157 -8.36 -16.10 -8.97
N GLU A 158 -7.44 -16.49 -9.84
CA GLU A 158 -7.22 -17.89 -10.23
C GLU A 158 -6.48 -18.65 -9.12
N ASN A 159 -5.54 -17.98 -8.50
CA ASN A 159 -4.75 -18.47 -7.37
C ASN A 159 -4.51 -17.32 -6.40
N ILE A 160 -4.31 -17.63 -5.13
CA ILE A 160 -3.94 -16.66 -4.09
C ILE A 160 -2.59 -17.06 -3.52
N LEU A 161 -1.64 -16.13 -3.54
CA LEU A 161 -0.30 -16.36 -3.02
C LEU A 161 -0.02 -15.44 -1.84
N LEU A 162 -0.03 -16.00 -0.65
CA LEU A 162 0.26 -15.28 0.59
C LEU A 162 1.78 -15.13 0.76
N ASP A 163 2.32 -13.96 0.44
CA ASP A 163 3.71 -13.63 0.70
C ASP A 163 3.85 -12.92 2.05
N LEU A 164 4.48 -13.60 3.01
CA LEU A 164 4.76 -13.05 4.33
C LEU A 164 6.10 -12.34 4.35
N ASP A 165 6.10 -11.16 4.96
CA ASP A 165 7.32 -10.45 5.30
C ASP A 165 7.14 -9.55 6.52
N SER A 166 8.25 -9.12 7.07
CA SER A 166 8.31 -8.09 8.10
C SER A 166 9.38 -7.06 7.70
N THR A 167 9.21 -5.85 8.18
CA THR A 167 10.13 -4.77 7.86
C THR A 167 10.28 -3.85 9.06
N LEU A 168 11.37 -3.10 9.12
CA LEU A 168 11.49 -2.06 10.15
C LEU A 168 10.77 -0.79 9.69
N LEU A 169 9.91 -0.23 10.55
CA LEU A 169 9.43 1.13 10.46
C LEU A 169 10.16 1.95 11.53
N GLN A 170 11.15 2.71 11.08
CA GLN A 170 12.07 3.42 11.98
C GLN A 170 11.32 4.53 12.73
N THR A 171 11.64 4.67 14.02
CA THR A 171 11.08 5.70 14.89
C THR A 171 12.19 6.63 15.39
N TYR A 172 11.78 7.84 15.75
CA TYR A 172 12.67 8.86 16.31
C TYR A 172 12.15 9.28 17.67
N GLY A 173 12.98 9.17 18.71
CA GLY A 173 12.58 9.40 20.08
C GLY A 173 11.83 8.21 20.69
N HIS A 174 11.25 8.41 21.88
CA HIS A 174 10.56 7.37 22.62
C HIS A 174 9.08 7.33 22.24
N GLN A 175 8.66 6.21 21.65
CA GLN A 175 7.26 5.93 21.30
C GLN A 175 6.82 4.64 21.98
N GLU A 176 5.53 4.53 22.29
CA GLU A 176 4.96 3.31 22.86
C GLU A 176 5.17 2.12 21.94
N GLY A 177 5.76 1.03 22.46
CA GLY A 177 5.98 -0.21 21.70
C GLY A 177 7.17 -0.18 20.72
N GLU A 178 7.87 0.96 20.58
CA GLU A 178 9.13 0.98 19.85
C GLU A 178 10.18 0.10 20.55
N GLY A 179 11.18 -0.34 19.81
CA GLY A 179 12.28 -1.09 20.40
C GLY A 179 13.44 -1.28 19.42
N PHE A 180 14.62 -1.59 19.98
CA PHE A 180 15.79 -1.86 19.17
C PHE A 180 15.65 -3.21 18.47
N ASN A 181 15.74 -3.21 17.16
CA ASN A 181 15.72 -4.41 16.35
C ASN A 181 17.14 -4.79 15.94
N TYR A 182 17.61 -5.93 16.45
CA TYR A 182 18.98 -6.40 16.21
C TYR A 182 19.27 -6.77 14.76
N HIS A 183 18.26 -7.17 13.99
CA HIS A 183 18.44 -7.50 12.58
C HIS A 183 18.72 -6.25 11.74
N TYR A 184 18.00 -5.16 12.03
CA TYR A 184 18.13 -3.89 11.31
C TYR A 184 19.10 -2.90 11.98
N GLN A 185 19.62 -3.22 13.17
CA GLN A 185 20.50 -2.35 13.98
C GLN A 185 19.89 -0.95 14.18
N SER A 186 18.59 -0.87 14.43
CA SER A 186 17.88 0.40 14.56
C SER A 186 16.63 0.28 15.45
N HIS A 187 16.20 1.42 16.01
CA HIS A 187 14.96 1.54 16.76
C HIS A 187 13.75 1.68 15.81
N GLY A 188 12.62 1.09 16.17
CA GLY A 188 11.39 1.22 15.41
C GLY A 188 10.33 0.21 15.79
N TYR A 189 9.31 0.09 14.93
CA TYR A 189 8.31 -0.97 14.96
C TYR A 189 8.69 -2.07 13.97
N HIS A 190 8.21 -3.28 14.22
CA HIS A 190 8.44 -4.44 13.35
C HIS A 190 7.12 -5.05 12.88
N PRO A 191 6.41 -4.39 11.94
CA PRO A 191 5.11 -4.85 11.46
C PRO A 191 5.22 -6.18 10.74
N LEU A 192 4.14 -6.95 10.77
CA LEU A 192 3.92 -8.12 9.93
C LEU A 192 3.03 -7.72 8.75
N LEU A 193 3.46 -8.09 7.56
CA LEU A 193 2.79 -7.78 6.30
C LEU A 193 2.52 -9.07 5.53
N CYS A 194 1.34 -9.15 4.92
CA CYS A 194 0.99 -10.20 3.97
C CYS A 194 0.51 -9.55 2.68
N PHE A 195 1.26 -9.80 1.59
CA PHE A 195 0.86 -9.38 0.25
C PHE A 195 0.36 -10.59 -0.56
N ASP A 196 -0.50 -10.33 -1.52
CA ASP A 196 -0.70 -11.29 -2.61
C ASP A 196 0.49 -11.16 -3.57
N GLY A 197 1.34 -12.17 -3.60
CA GLY A 197 2.55 -12.21 -4.43
C GLY A 197 2.28 -12.19 -5.93
N LEU A 198 1.05 -12.45 -6.37
CA LEU A 198 0.62 -12.42 -7.77
C LEU A 198 0.14 -11.04 -8.20
N THR A 199 -0.63 -10.38 -7.36
CA THR A 199 -1.29 -9.10 -7.68
C THR A 199 -0.62 -7.89 -7.05
N GLY A 200 0.15 -8.09 -5.98
CA GLY A 200 0.73 -7.03 -5.17
C GLY A 200 -0.27 -6.35 -4.23
N ASP A 201 -1.47 -6.89 -4.07
CA ASP A 201 -2.43 -6.37 -3.10
C ASP A 201 -1.91 -6.60 -1.68
N LEU A 202 -1.91 -5.60 -0.83
CA LEU A 202 -1.62 -5.77 0.59
C LEU A 202 -2.87 -6.36 1.27
N LEU A 203 -2.79 -7.64 1.62
CA LEU A 203 -3.93 -8.40 2.14
C LEU A 203 -4.18 -8.12 3.62
N LYS A 204 -3.11 -8.06 4.42
CA LYS A 204 -3.17 -7.77 5.85
C LYS A 204 -1.88 -7.12 6.34
N ALA A 205 -1.99 -6.21 7.30
CA ALA A 205 -0.86 -5.60 8.00
C ALA A 205 -1.18 -5.50 9.49
N GLU A 206 -0.18 -5.73 10.34
CA GLU A 206 -0.27 -5.57 11.79
C GLU A 206 0.96 -4.81 12.27
N LEU A 207 0.75 -3.65 12.92
CA LEU A 207 1.83 -2.94 13.59
C LEU A 207 2.21 -3.69 14.85
N ARG A 208 3.48 -4.08 15.01
CA ARG A 208 3.98 -4.84 16.15
C ARG A 208 5.14 -4.11 16.83
N LYS A 209 5.36 -4.43 18.11
CA LYS A 209 6.51 -3.91 18.87
C LYS A 209 7.82 -4.20 18.13
N GLY A 210 8.77 -3.29 18.21
CA GLY A 210 10.05 -3.38 17.51
C GLY A 210 10.87 -4.62 17.83
N THR A 211 10.73 -5.15 19.04
CA THR A 211 11.42 -6.35 19.53
C THR A 211 10.73 -7.67 19.15
N LYS A 212 9.51 -7.63 18.57
CA LYS A 212 8.74 -8.85 18.24
C LYS A 212 9.40 -9.57 17.06
N TYR A 213 9.65 -10.89 17.21
CA TYR A 213 10.25 -11.70 16.16
C TYR A 213 9.28 -11.96 14.99
N CYS A 214 9.79 -12.20 13.78
CA CYS A 214 8.98 -12.36 12.55
C CYS A 214 7.86 -13.38 12.70
N SER A 215 8.17 -14.61 13.12
CA SER A 215 7.21 -15.70 13.25
C SER A 215 6.31 -15.64 14.49
N SER A 216 6.61 -14.75 15.46
CA SER A 216 5.78 -14.66 16.69
C SER A 216 4.34 -14.33 16.32
N ASP A 217 3.39 -15.22 16.66
CA ASP A 217 1.96 -15.14 16.38
C ASP A 217 1.60 -15.01 14.89
N ALA A 218 2.55 -15.27 13.97
CA ALA A 218 2.31 -15.17 12.54
C ALA A 218 1.26 -16.19 12.05
N HIS A 219 1.12 -17.34 12.72
CA HIS A 219 0.07 -18.31 12.44
C HIS A 219 -1.32 -17.74 12.75
N LEU A 220 -1.52 -17.03 13.87
CA LEU A 220 -2.80 -16.36 14.21
C LEU A 220 -3.13 -15.24 13.21
N PHE A 221 -2.10 -14.49 12.80
CA PHE A 221 -2.26 -13.46 11.77
C PHE A 221 -2.73 -14.05 10.43
N LEU A 222 -2.20 -15.21 10.02
CA LEU A 222 -2.57 -15.90 8.78
C LEU A 222 -3.92 -16.60 8.85
N GLU A 223 -4.28 -17.17 9.99
CA GLU A 223 -5.48 -17.97 10.16
C GLU A 223 -6.74 -17.24 9.71
N SER A 224 -6.87 -15.95 10.07
CA SER A 224 -8.01 -15.13 9.67
C SER A 224 -8.10 -14.94 8.15
N LEU A 225 -6.98 -14.83 7.45
CA LEU A 225 -6.93 -14.73 5.98
C LEU A 225 -7.27 -16.06 5.33
N LEU A 226 -6.69 -17.16 5.82
CA LEU A 226 -6.96 -18.50 5.29
C LEU A 226 -8.43 -18.86 5.45
N ASN A 227 -9.02 -18.63 6.62
CA ASN A 227 -10.44 -18.86 6.86
C ASN A 227 -11.32 -18.04 5.92
N GLU A 228 -11.03 -16.74 5.73
CA GLU A 228 -11.76 -15.90 4.79
C GLU A 228 -11.69 -16.42 3.36
N PHE A 229 -10.48 -16.79 2.90
CA PHE A 229 -10.29 -17.20 1.51
C PHE A 229 -10.90 -18.58 1.25
N LEU A 230 -10.78 -19.53 2.16
CA LEU A 230 -11.42 -20.84 2.03
C LEU A 230 -12.94 -20.76 2.04
N GLU A 231 -13.52 -19.86 2.85
CA GLU A 231 -14.96 -19.62 2.87
C GLU A 231 -15.48 -19.00 1.58
N LYS A 232 -14.78 -17.96 1.07
CA LYS A 232 -15.27 -17.14 -0.06
C LYS A 232 -14.81 -17.64 -1.43
N TYR A 233 -13.70 -18.34 -1.50
CA TYR A 233 -13.07 -18.82 -2.74
C TYR A 233 -12.64 -20.28 -2.63
N PRO A 234 -13.56 -21.23 -2.37
CA PRO A 234 -13.24 -22.63 -2.05
C PRO A 234 -12.51 -23.35 -3.20
N ASP A 235 -12.72 -22.92 -4.44
CA ASP A 235 -12.11 -23.54 -5.63
C ASP A 235 -10.75 -22.89 -5.99
N THR A 236 -10.29 -21.90 -5.21
CA THR A 236 -9.05 -21.18 -5.51
C THR A 236 -7.89 -21.79 -4.73
N MET A 237 -6.82 -22.15 -5.43
CA MET A 237 -5.61 -22.65 -4.78
C MET A 237 -4.92 -21.56 -3.99
N ILE A 238 -4.64 -21.84 -2.71
CA ILE A 238 -3.93 -20.92 -1.82
C ILE A 238 -2.52 -21.48 -1.59
N SER A 239 -1.53 -20.60 -1.72
CA SER A 239 -0.13 -20.91 -1.44
C SER A 239 0.47 -19.87 -0.50
N LEU A 240 1.47 -20.26 0.27
CA LEU A 240 2.17 -19.44 1.25
C LEU A 240 3.67 -19.41 0.95
N ARG A 241 4.28 -18.22 0.98
CA ARG A 241 5.74 -18.07 0.98
C ARG A 241 6.20 -17.21 2.15
N GLY A 242 7.39 -17.54 2.67
CA GLY A 242 8.04 -16.78 3.72
C GLY A 242 9.54 -16.96 3.69
N ASP A 243 10.28 -15.98 4.23
CA ASP A 243 11.70 -16.14 4.42
C ASP A 243 12.02 -17.03 5.64
N SER A 244 13.29 -17.15 5.97
CA SER A 244 13.73 -17.98 7.10
C SER A 244 13.28 -17.47 8.47
N GLY A 245 12.81 -16.24 8.56
CA GLY A 245 12.21 -15.67 9.76
C GLY A 245 10.84 -16.27 10.09
N PHE A 246 10.18 -16.87 9.09
CA PHE A 246 8.88 -17.54 9.22
C PHE A 246 8.97 -19.07 9.26
N ALA A 247 10.18 -19.62 9.39
CA ALA A 247 10.39 -21.05 9.49
C ALA A 247 10.00 -21.60 10.88
N ALA A 248 8.70 -21.65 11.16
CA ALA A 248 8.12 -22.05 12.43
C ALA A 248 7.09 -23.18 12.26
N PRO A 249 7.10 -24.20 13.16
CA PRO A 249 6.18 -25.35 13.08
C PRO A 249 4.72 -24.95 13.03
N GLU A 250 4.32 -23.93 13.78
CA GLU A 250 2.95 -23.44 13.89
C GLU A 250 2.42 -22.95 12.54
N ILE A 251 3.28 -22.37 11.69
CA ILE A 251 2.92 -21.92 10.35
C ILE A 251 2.74 -23.10 9.40
N TYR A 252 3.61 -24.12 9.50
CA TYR A 252 3.49 -25.34 8.69
C TYR A 252 2.23 -26.11 9.06
N ASP A 253 1.99 -26.33 10.36
CA ASP A 253 0.81 -27.04 10.86
C ASP A 253 -0.47 -26.32 10.44
N LEU A 254 -0.52 -24.99 10.51
CA LEU A 254 -1.64 -24.18 10.03
C LEU A 254 -1.88 -24.40 8.54
N ALA A 255 -0.83 -24.26 7.72
CA ALA A 255 -0.93 -24.42 6.27
C ALA A 255 -1.40 -25.83 5.89
N GLU A 256 -0.84 -26.87 6.52
CA GLU A 256 -1.22 -28.29 6.31
C GLU A 256 -2.67 -28.56 6.73
N THR A 257 -3.14 -27.99 7.85
CA THR A 257 -4.52 -28.13 8.32
C THR A 257 -5.52 -27.48 7.35
N HIS A 258 -5.16 -26.39 6.69
CA HIS A 258 -6.02 -25.66 5.76
C HIS A 258 -5.80 -26.05 4.29
N ALA A 259 -5.10 -27.17 4.01
CA ALA A 259 -4.74 -27.61 2.67
C ALA A 259 -4.05 -26.53 1.82
N CYS A 260 -3.31 -25.63 2.47
CA CYS A 260 -2.56 -24.57 1.83
C CYS A 260 -1.15 -25.08 1.48
N SER A 261 -0.75 -24.90 0.23
CA SER A 261 0.62 -25.20 -0.20
C SER A 261 1.58 -24.17 0.35
N TYR A 262 2.82 -24.57 0.69
CA TYR A 262 3.80 -23.59 1.17
C TYR A 262 5.22 -23.85 0.65
N ALA A 263 6.01 -22.78 0.59
CA ALA A 263 7.45 -22.81 0.37
C ALA A 263 8.12 -21.76 1.27
N ILE A 264 8.80 -22.22 2.32
CA ILE A 264 9.43 -21.35 3.33
C ILE A 264 10.92 -21.67 3.40
N ARG A 265 11.75 -20.63 3.36
CA ARG A 265 13.21 -20.82 3.43
C ARG A 265 13.62 -21.28 4.80
N LEU A 266 14.56 -22.23 4.86
CA LEU A 266 15.25 -22.62 6.10
C LEU A 266 16.60 -21.93 6.19
N LYS A 267 16.98 -21.56 7.40
CA LYS A 267 18.35 -21.12 7.68
C LYS A 267 19.26 -22.33 7.66
N MET A 268 20.37 -22.24 6.92
CA MET A 268 21.35 -23.32 6.80
C MET A 268 21.90 -23.69 8.19
N ASN A 269 22.04 -25.00 8.42
CA ASN A 269 22.73 -25.59 9.56
C ASN A 269 23.55 -26.82 9.12
N SER A 270 24.36 -27.37 10.01
CA SER A 270 25.25 -28.52 9.71
C SER A 270 24.48 -29.76 9.25
N THR A 271 23.33 -30.03 9.84
CA THR A 271 22.49 -31.20 9.48
C THR A 271 21.92 -31.05 8.06
N LEU A 272 21.38 -29.89 7.71
CA LEU A 272 20.88 -29.63 6.36
C LEU A 272 21.99 -29.73 5.33
N ARG A 273 23.18 -29.21 5.64
CA ARG A 273 24.33 -29.33 4.74
C ARG A 273 24.76 -30.80 4.58
N SER A 274 24.83 -31.58 5.67
CA SER A 274 25.14 -33.00 5.58
C SER A 274 24.14 -33.80 4.74
N LEU A 275 22.83 -33.47 4.83
CA LEU A 275 21.80 -34.11 4.02
C LEU A 275 21.86 -33.72 2.52
N ALA A 276 22.52 -32.63 2.16
CA ALA A 276 22.74 -32.19 0.81
C ALA A 276 24.06 -32.71 0.19
N SER A 277 24.80 -33.59 0.89
CA SER A 277 26.12 -34.10 0.42
C SER A 277 26.10 -34.78 -0.94
N ASP A 278 25.02 -35.50 -1.26
CA ASP A 278 24.87 -36.17 -2.57
C ASP A 278 24.73 -35.16 -3.68
N VAL A 279 23.97 -34.07 -3.44
CA VAL A 279 23.80 -32.96 -4.40
C VAL A 279 25.09 -32.16 -4.57
N GLU A 280 25.91 -32.04 -3.51
CA GLU A 280 27.27 -31.48 -3.61
C GLU A 280 28.16 -32.36 -4.48
N ALA A 281 28.12 -33.68 -4.29
CA ALA A 281 28.93 -34.61 -5.08
C ALA A 281 28.57 -34.56 -6.59
N ASP A 282 27.29 -34.51 -6.91
CA ASP A 282 26.82 -34.32 -8.30
C ASP A 282 27.34 -33.01 -8.90
N LEU A 283 27.35 -31.93 -8.11
CA LEU A 283 27.88 -30.64 -8.52
C LEU A 283 29.39 -30.65 -8.71
N ASP A 284 30.12 -31.35 -7.85
CA ASP A 284 31.58 -31.55 -7.97
C ASP A 284 31.91 -32.30 -9.23
N ASP A 285 31.15 -33.37 -9.55
CA ASP A 285 31.36 -34.16 -10.78
C ASP A 285 31.11 -33.31 -12.04
N LEU A 286 30.10 -32.46 -12.04
CA LEU A 286 29.81 -31.53 -13.14
C LEU A 286 30.91 -30.46 -13.35
N THR A 287 31.65 -30.12 -12.31
CA THR A 287 32.62 -29.02 -12.31
C THR A 287 34.08 -29.48 -12.29
N LYS A 288 34.36 -30.80 -12.31
CA LYS A 288 35.70 -31.38 -12.22
C LYS A 288 36.72 -30.83 -13.21
N ASP A 289 36.28 -30.57 -14.42
CA ASP A 289 37.16 -30.14 -15.52
C ASP A 289 37.37 -28.62 -15.57
N ASN A 290 36.91 -27.85 -14.63
CA ASN A 290 36.95 -26.37 -14.58
C ASN A 290 36.49 -25.64 -15.86
N LYS A 291 35.67 -26.31 -16.69
CA LYS A 291 35.13 -25.77 -17.95
C LYS A 291 33.82 -24.98 -17.76
N VAL A 292 33.29 -24.96 -16.54
CA VAL A 292 31.98 -24.38 -16.25
C VAL A 292 32.15 -23.27 -15.22
N ASP A 293 31.82 -22.05 -15.61
CA ASP A 293 31.91 -20.88 -14.71
C ASP A 293 30.81 -20.86 -13.66
N TYR A 294 29.64 -21.43 -13.96
CA TYR A 294 28.49 -21.53 -13.08
C TYR A 294 27.84 -22.89 -13.21
N ALA A 295 27.55 -23.53 -12.09
CA ALA A 295 26.79 -24.78 -12.07
C ALA A 295 25.80 -24.78 -10.91
N VAL A 296 24.70 -25.51 -11.07
CA VAL A 296 23.66 -25.65 -10.06
C VAL A 296 23.08 -27.07 -10.10
N CYS A 297 22.90 -27.65 -8.93
CA CYS A 297 22.19 -28.92 -8.73
C CYS A 297 21.04 -28.75 -7.75
N TYR A 298 20.01 -29.54 -7.94
CA TYR A 298 18.80 -29.56 -7.11
C TYR A 298 18.62 -30.96 -6.52
N GLY A 299 18.13 -31.02 -5.28
CA GLY A 299 17.80 -32.27 -4.64
C GLY A 299 16.74 -32.09 -3.58
N GLU A 300 16.34 -33.19 -2.96
CA GLU A 300 15.34 -33.18 -1.90
C GLU A 300 15.59 -34.28 -0.89
N PHE A 301 15.13 -34.06 0.31
CA PHE A 301 15.20 -35.04 1.40
C PHE A 301 14.13 -34.75 2.45
N MET A 302 13.87 -35.76 3.30
CA MET A 302 13.04 -35.59 4.48
C MET A 302 13.90 -35.06 5.65
N TYR A 303 13.46 -33.97 6.25
CA TYR A 303 14.16 -33.34 7.38
C TYR A 303 13.20 -33.13 8.55
N LYS A 304 13.69 -33.34 9.76
CA LYS A 304 13.00 -33.07 11.01
C LYS A 304 13.91 -32.28 11.94
N ALA A 305 13.58 -31.02 12.19
CA ALA A 305 14.22 -30.24 13.24
C ALA A 305 13.77 -30.74 14.63
N SER A 306 14.54 -30.47 15.66
CA SER A 306 14.23 -30.90 17.04
C SER A 306 12.88 -30.36 17.54
N SER A 307 12.47 -29.18 17.09
CA SER A 307 11.20 -28.54 17.43
C SER A 307 10.01 -29.04 16.61
N TRP A 308 10.23 -29.84 15.55
CA TRP A 308 9.17 -30.28 14.67
C TRP A 308 8.55 -31.58 15.13
N LYS A 309 7.24 -31.68 15.08
CA LYS A 309 6.52 -32.91 15.40
C LYS A 309 6.76 -34.00 14.36
N TYR A 310 6.78 -33.62 13.07
CA TYR A 310 6.95 -34.53 11.93
C TYR A 310 8.14 -34.13 11.08
N ALA A 311 8.65 -35.10 10.29
CA ALA A 311 9.56 -34.80 9.20
C ALA A 311 8.81 -34.19 8.03
N ARG A 312 9.42 -33.19 7.37
CA ARG A 312 8.86 -32.51 6.21
C ARG A 312 9.84 -32.57 5.04
N ARG A 313 9.28 -32.52 3.84
CA ARG A 313 10.08 -32.42 2.61
C ARG A 313 10.86 -31.11 2.60
N VAL A 314 12.15 -31.21 2.36
CA VAL A 314 13.04 -30.06 2.14
C VAL A 314 13.68 -30.23 0.77
N VAL A 315 13.51 -29.20 -0.04
CA VAL A 315 14.19 -29.06 -1.32
C VAL A 315 15.45 -28.26 -1.12
N CYS A 316 16.55 -28.70 -1.72
CA CYS A 316 17.78 -27.95 -1.71
C CYS A 316 18.24 -27.57 -3.13
N LYS A 317 18.87 -26.40 -3.20
CA LYS A 317 19.65 -25.94 -4.35
C LYS A 317 21.08 -25.71 -3.88
N VAL A 318 22.03 -26.31 -4.56
CA VAL A 318 23.47 -26.10 -4.34
C VAL A 318 24.03 -25.45 -5.59
N GLU A 319 24.69 -24.31 -5.43
CA GLU A 319 25.26 -23.52 -6.52
C GLU A 319 26.77 -23.36 -6.33
N LYS A 320 27.47 -23.42 -7.44
CA LYS A 320 28.87 -22.94 -7.54
C LYS A 320 28.83 -21.61 -8.29
N PRO A 321 28.91 -20.47 -7.56
CA PRO A 321 28.97 -19.17 -8.21
C PRO A 321 30.27 -18.97 -8.98
N THR A 322 30.22 -18.16 -10.03
CA THR A 322 31.43 -17.72 -10.76
C THR A 322 32.41 -17.06 -9.78
N ASP A 323 33.70 -17.42 -9.89
CA ASP A 323 34.80 -16.86 -9.09
C ASP A 323 34.73 -17.10 -7.58
N GLN A 324 33.91 -18.05 -7.09
CA GLN A 324 33.84 -18.41 -5.68
C GLN A 324 34.29 -19.86 -5.45
N MET A 325 35.11 -20.06 -4.39
CA MET A 325 35.59 -21.38 -3.97
C MET A 325 34.56 -22.14 -3.11
N THR A 326 33.51 -21.46 -2.62
CA THR A 326 32.51 -22.03 -1.72
C THR A 326 31.15 -22.14 -2.39
N TYR A 327 30.46 -23.26 -2.10
CA TYR A 327 29.09 -23.46 -2.56
C TYR A 327 28.09 -22.59 -1.81
N MET A 328 27.04 -22.17 -2.51
CA MET A 328 25.89 -21.51 -1.93
C MET A 328 24.73 -22.50 -1.83
N TYR A 329 24.06 -22.51 -0.67
CA TYR A 329 22.94 -23.40 -0.38
C TYR A 329 21.65 -22.62 -0.18
N THR A 330 20.57 -23.14 -0.76
CA THR A 330 19.20 -22.70 -0.47
C THR A 330 18.40 -23.91 -0.07
N PHE A 331 17.76 -23.86 1.10
CA PHE A 331 16.90 -24.93 1.61
C PHE A 331 15.48 -24.38 1.76
N ILE A 332 14.49 -25.06 1.17
CA ILE A 332 13.07 -24.71 1.22
C ILE A 332 12.28 -25.88 1.79
N VAL A 333 11.61 -25.65 2.91
CA VAL A 333 10.62 -26.61 3.43
C VAL A 333 9.30 -26.40 2.68
N THR A 334 8.68 -27.52 2.27
CA THR A 334 7.49 -27.45 1.42
C THR A 334 6.61 -28.70 1.57
N ASN A 335 5.32 -28.57 1.30
CA ASN A 335 4.38 -29.67 1.08
C ASN A 335 3.93 -29.78 -0.40
N MET A 336 4.51 -28.95 -1.29
CA MET A 336 4.18 -28.98 -2.72
C MET A 336 4.67 -30.26 -3.40
N ASP A 337 3.88 -30.82 -4.30
CA ASP A 337 4.26 -31.94 -5.17
C ASP A 337 4.78 -31.41 -6.53
N LEU A 338 5.87 -30.63 -6.45
CA LEU A 338 6.56 -30.07 -7.62
C LEU A 338 8.00 -30.59 -7.65
N SER A 339 8.64 -30.56 -8.82
CA SER A 339 10.08 -30.87 -8.91
C SER A 339 10.91 -29.92 -8.00
N PRO A 340 12.08 -30.35 -7.50
CA PRO A 340 12.94 -29.50 -6.70
C PRO A 340 13.27 -28.15 -7.37
N GLU A 341 13.52 -28.16 -8.66
CA GLU A 341 13.78 -26.96 -9.46
C GLU A 341 12.57 -26.03 -9.47
N ASP A 342 11.36 -26.55 -9.66
CA ASP A 342 10.14 -25.75 -9.73
C ASP A 342 9.76 -25.15 -8.36
N VAL A 343 9.99 -25.86 -7.26
CA VAL A 343 9.83 -25.31 -5.91
C VAL A 343 10.80 -24.13 -5.69
N ILE A 344 12.06 -24.28 -6.06
CA ILE A 344 13.04 -23.19 -5.97
C ILE A 344 12.64 -22.02 -6.86
N ARG A 345 12.20 -22.26 -8.09
CA ARG A 345 11.72 -21.23 -9.02
C ARG A 345 10.49 -20.50 -8.45
N PHE A 346 9.54 -21.24 -7.90
CA PHE A 346 8.38 -20.67 -7.22
C PHE A 346 8.81 -19.76 -6.04
N TYR A 347 9.73 -20.23 -5.22
CA TYR A 347 10.24 -19.45 -4.09
C TYR A 347 11.00 -18.19 -4.54
N CYS A 348 11.89 -18.29 -5.53
CA CYS A 348 12.72 -17.17 -5.99
C CYS A 348 11.89 -15.97 -6.51
N ASN A 349 10.67 -16.21 -7.00
CA ASN A 349 9.76 -15.12 -7.39
C ASN A 349 9.30 -14.23 -6.22
N ARG A 350 9.65 -14.59 -4.97
CA ARG A 350 9.38 -13.78 -3.77
C ARG A 350 10.07 -12.40 -3.82
N GLY A 351 11.14 -12.24 -4.57
CA GLY A 351 11.81 -10.94 -4.75
C GLY A 351 10.90 -9.80 -5.25
N ARG A 352 9.73 -10.13 -5.81
CA ARG A 352 8.71 -9.12 -6.17
C ARG A 352 8.11 -8.42 -4.94
N MET A 353 7.99 -9.12 -3.81
CA MET A 353 7.44 -8.57 -2.58
C MET A 353 8.30 -7.44 -2.01
N GLU A 354 9.62 -7.54 -2.13
CA GLU A 354 10.52 -6.45 -1.73
C GLU A 354 10.20 -5.14 -2.46
N ASN A 355 9.78 -5.22 -3.74
CA ASN A 355 9.35 -4.06 -4.50
C ASN A 355 8.02 -3.50 -4.01
N TYR A 356 7.07 -4.35 -3.57
CA TYR A 356 5.80 -3.90 -2.99
C TYR A 356 6.04 -3.17 -1.67
N ILE A 357 6.91 -3.70 -0.81
CA ILE A 357 7.30 -3.05 0.45
C ILE A 357 8.00 -1.71 0.18
N LYS A 358 8.92 -1.66 -0.78
CA LYS A 358 9.59 -0.40 -1.19
C LYS A 358 8.58 0.62 -1.71
N GLU A 359 7.64 0.21 -2.58
CA GLU A 359 6.60 1.11 -3.06
C GLU A 359 5.68 1.59 -1.94
N SER A 360 5.32 0.72 -0.99
CA SER A 360 4.54 1.09 0.18
C SER A 360 5.25 2.12 1.05
N LYS A 361 6.55 1.95 1.31
CA LYS A 361 7.35 2.89 2.11
C LYS A 361 7.56 4.21 1.39
N ASN A 362 8.07 4.17 0.18
CA ASN A 362 8.49 5.38 -0.55
C ASN A 362 7.27 6.11 -1.14
N GLY A 363 6.31 5.36 -1.64
CA GLY A 363 5.16 5.90 -2.36
C GLY A 363 3.95 6.23 -1.49
N PHE A 364 3.84 5.70 -0.28
CA PHE A 364 2.66 5.88 0.58
C PHE A 364 3.00 6.16 2.04
N ASP A 365 4.26 6.48 2.32
CA ASP A 365 4.71 6.91 3.65
C ASP A 365 4.47 5.89 4.79
N PHE A 366 4.53 4.59 4.49
CA PHE A 366 4.37 3.54 5.51
C PHE A 366 5.36 3.69 6.68
N SER A 367 6.48 4.36 6.46
CA SER A 367 7.51 4.55 7.46
C SER A 367 7.22 5.68 8.45
N CYS A 368 6.23 6.52 8.21
CA CYS A 368 5.94 7.70 9.03
C CYS A 368 5.07 7.33 10.25
N MET A 369 5.76 6.94 11.33
CA MET A 369 5.15 6.65 12.63
C MET A 369 5.35 7.83 13.56
N SER A 370 4.56 8.90 13.39
CA SER A 370 4.77 10.22 14.03
C SER A 370 4.05 10.40 15.37
N SER A 371 3.26 9.43 15.82
CA SER A 371 2.56 9.49 17.12
C SER A 371 3.36 8.83 18.24
N HIS A 372 3.19 9.31 19.47
CA HIS A 372 3.69 8.62 20.66
C HIS A 372 2.90 7.33 20.97
N ALA A 373 1.59 7.29 20.64
CA ALA A 373 0.73 6.15 20.88
C ALA A 373 0.81 5.11 19.76
N MET A 374 1.04 3.84 20.13
CA MET A 374 1.15 2.74 19.17
C MET A 374 -0.14 2.51 18.38
N LEU A 375 -1.32 2.63 19.01
CA LEU A 375 -2.61 2.48 18.36
C LEU A 375 -2.85 3.52 17.26
N VAL A 376 -2.44 4.77 17.50
CA VAL A 376 -2.52 5.83 16.48
C VAL A 376 -1.62 5.52 15.29
N ASN A 377 -0.41 5.02 15.54
CA ASN A 377 0.51 4.61 14.48
C ASN A 377 -0.02 3.38 13.71
N ALA A 378 -0.68 2.43 14.40
CA ALA A 378 -1.35 1.31 13.75
C ALA A 378 -2.48 1.79 12.83
N GLY A 379 -3.30 2.73 13.28
CA GLY A 379 -4.33 3.36 12.44
C GLY A 379 -3.75 4.11 11.23
N ARG A 380 -2.63 4.82 11.40
CA ARG A 380 -1.92 5.47 10.28
C ARG A 380 -1.43 4.44 9.26
N LEU A 381 -0.87 3.31 9.70
CA LEU A 381 -0.46 2.21 8.83
C LEU A 381 -1.66 1.68 8.01
N MET A 382 -2.83 1.49 8.66
CA MET A 382 -4.05 1.05 7.96
C MET A 382 -4.53 2.06 6.91
N ILE A 383 -4.42 3.36 7.19
CA ILE A 383 -4.76 4.42 6.22
C ILE A 383 -3.81 4.39 5.01
N CYS A 384 -2.51 4.23 5.25
CA CYS A 384 -1.53 4.05 4.17
C CYS A 384 -1.82 2.80 3.34
N MET A 385 -2.21 1.69 3.99
CA MET A 385 -2.63 0.46 3.33
C MET A 385 -3.85 0.68 2.42
N LEU A 386 -4.86 1.46 2.85
CA LEU A 386 -6.02 1.79 2.02
C LEU A 386 -5.60 2.59 0.77
N ALA A 387 -4.72 3.59 0.93
CA ALA A 387 -4.22 4.38 -0.19
C ALA A 387 -3.41 3.53 -1.17
N TYR A 388 -2.52 2.66 -0.66
CA TYR A 388 -1.74 1.73 -1.47
C TYR A 388 -2.63 0.79 -2.27
N ASN A 389 -3.58 0.13 -1.62
CA ASN A 389 -4.47 -0.81 -2.27
C ASN A 389 -5.39 -0.14 -3.29
N LEU A 390 -5.92 1.06 -2.99
CA LEU A 390 -6.73 1.81 -3.93
C LEU A 390 -5.96 2.10 -5.23
N PHE A 391 -4.68 2.49 -5.12
CA PHE A 391 -3.82 2.68 -6.28
C PHE A 391 -3.48 1.37 -6.99
N ASN A 392 -3.16 0.28 -6.25
CA ASN A 392 -2.83 -1.00 -6.85
C ASN A 392 -4.01 -1.60 -7.63
N TRP A 393 -5.23 -1.50 -7.10
CA TRP A 393 -6.45 -1.90 -7.80
C TRP A 393 -6.71 -1.03 -9.02
N PHE A 394 -6.58 0.30 -8.89
CA PHE A 394 -6.68 1.23 -10.02
C PHE A 394 -5.68 0.85 -11.12
N LYS A 395 -4.42 0.65 -10.76
CA LYS A 395 -3.34 0.25 -11.68
C LYS A 395 -3.69 -1.02 -12.46
N ARG A 396 -4.15 -2.05 -11.74
CA ARG A 396 -4.43 -3.36 -12.30
C ARG A 396 -5.71 -3.44 -13.11
N LEU A 397 -6.76 -2.69 -12.72
CA LEU A 397 -8.07 -2.80 -13.32
C LEU A 397 -8.30 -1.84 -14.49
N VAL A 398 -7.70 -0.64 -14.47
CA VAL A 398 -8.05 0.41 -15.43
C VAL A 398 -6.89 1.03 -16.18
N LEU A 399 -5.63 0.88 -15.73
CA LEU A 399 -4.51 1.41 -16.49
C LEU A 399 -4.26 0.57 -17.77
N PRO A 400 -3.88 1.23 -18.90
CA PRO A 400 -3.36 0.55 -20.07
C PRO A 400 -2.18 -0.36 -19.74
N LYS A 401 -2.01 -1.48 -20.46
CA LYS A 401 -0.98 -2.50 -20.15
C LYS A 401 0.42 -1.92 -19.96
N HIS A 402 0.81 -0.96 -20.80
CA HIS A 402 2.12 -0.33 -20.73
C HIS A 402 2.33 0.57 -19.48
N PHE A 403 1.25 0.97 -18.81
CA PHE A 403 1.30 1.73 -17.55
C PHE A 403 1.13 0.88 -16.29
N GLN A 404 0.70 -0.38 -16.40
CA GLN A 404 0.44 -1.22 -15.23
C GLN A 404 1.68 -1.54 -14.38
N LYS A 405 2.89 -1.43 -14.94
CA LYS A 405 4.16 -1.60 -14.20
C LYS A 405 4.67 -0.31 -13.53
N MET A 406 3.95 0.81 -13.72
CA MET A 406 4.35 2.11 -13.22
C MET A 406 4.21 2.17 -11.70
N GLN A 407 5.22 2.73 -11.02
CA GLN A 407 5.14 3.06 -9.61
C GLN A 407 4.34 4.34 -9.41
N ILE A 408 3.81 4.52 -8.19
CA ILE A 408 2.97 5.69 -7.86
C ILE A 408 3.68 7.03 -8.10
N GLU A 409 4.97 7.14 -7.84
CA GLU A 409 5.72 8.38 -8.07
C GLU A 409 5.72 8.79 -9.53
N THR A 410 5.95 7.83 -10.43
CA THR A 410 5.88 8.09 -11.87
C THR A 410 4.45 8.41 -12.31
N PHE A 411 3.45 7.74 -11.72
CA PHE A 411 2.04 8.02 -11.97
C PHE A 411 1.65 9.44 -11.53
N ARG A 412 2.12 9.87 -10.35
CA ARG A 412 1.91 11.23 -9.87
C ARG A 412 2.44 12.25 -10.87
N LEU A 413 3.69 12.09 -11.28
CA LEU A 413 4.33 13.03 -12.19
C LEU A 413 3.60 13.12 -13.53
N LYS A 414 3.14 11.99 -14.09
CA LYS A 414 2.56 11.92 -15.43
C LYS A 414 1.07 12.23 -15.47
N LEU A 415 0.31 11.77 -14.48
CA LEU A 415 -1.15 11.70 -14.53
C LEU A 415 -1.87 12.37 -13.37
N ILE A 416 -1.23 12.61 -12.22
CA ILE A 416 -1.83 13.40 -11.13
C ILE A 416 -1.46 14.87 -11.26
N LYS A 417 -0.17 15.20 -11.38
CA LYS A 417 0.34 16.58 -11.42
C LYS A 417 0.06 17.25 -12.77
N ILE A 418 -1.22 17.40 -13.07
CA ILE A 418 -1.71 18.08 -14.27
C ILE A 418 -2.36 19.39 -13.83
N ALA A 419 -1.84 20.52 -14.29
CA ALA A 419 -2.40 21.82 -13.98
C ALA A 419 -3.86 21.93 -14.46
N ALA A 420 -4.73 22.34 -13.56
CA ALA A 420 -6.16 22.50 -13.82
C ALA A 420 -6.61 23.90 -13.37
N ARG A 421 -7.29 24.62 -14.24
CA ARG A 421 -7.96 25.88 -13.95
C ARG A 421 -9.43 25.64 -13.69
N VAL A 422 -9.96 26.20 -12.59
CA VAL A 422 -11.38 26.10 -12.26
C VAL A 422 -12.12 27.30 -12.84
N ILE A 423 -13.24 27.01 -13.50
CA ILE A 423 -14.19 28.02 -14.00
C ILE A 423 -15.53 27.72 -13.36
N ARG A 424 -16.05 28.67 -12.60
CA ARG A 424 -17.35 28.58 -11.96
C ARG A 424 -18.39 29.25 -12.83
N SER A 425 -19.49 28.56 -13.07
CA SER A 425 -20.72 29.13 -13.62
C SER A 425 -21.89 28.91 -12.65
N SER A 426 -23.06 29.46 -12.93
CA SER A 426 -24.21 29.28 -12.05
C SER A 426 -24.63 27.81 -11.83
N ARG A 427 -24.34 26.93 -12.80
CA ARG A 427 -24.78 25.52 -12.78
C ARG A 427 -23.65 24.51 -12.71
N TYR A 428 -22.42 24.88 -13.14
CA TYR A 428 -21.33 23.94 -13.31
C TYR A 428 -20.00 24.49 -12.76
N ARG A 429 -19.17 23.60 -12.23
CA ARG A 429 -17.75 23.83 -11.99
C ARG A 429 -16.99 23.08 -13.10
N SER A 430 -16.34 23.80 -14.01
CA SER A 430 -15.54 23.22 -15.08
C SER A 430 -14.07 23.25 -14.75
N PHE A 431 -13.40 22.13 -14.88
CA PHE A 431 -11.95 22.01 -14.70
C PHE A 431 -11.29 21.96 -16.08
N ARG A 432 -10.53 22.99 -16.43
CA ARG A 432 -9.77 23.05 -17.68
C ARG A 432 -8.35 22.63 -17.42
N PHE A 433 -7.98 21.48 -17.93
CA PHE A 433 -6.62 20.95 -17.83
C PHE A 433 -5.68 21.60 -18.81
N CYS A 434 -4.37 21.52 -18.52
CA CYS A 434 -3.32 22.01 -19.38
C CYS A 434 -3.43 21.38 -20.78
N SER A 435 -3.59 22.21 -21.81
CA SER A 435 -3.74 21.76 -23.20
C SER A 435 -2.49 21.10 -23.77
N SER A 436 -1.31 21.46 -23.24
CA SER A 436 -0.01 20.88 -23.62
C SER A 436 0.37 19.63 -22.81
N CYS A 437 -0.55 19.08 -21.98
CA CYS A 437 -0.29 17.83 -21.25
C CYS A 437 0.01 16.70 -22.25
N PRO A 438 1.20 16.04 -22.16
CA PRO A 438 1.57 14.99 -23.11
C PRO A 438 0.77 13.70 -22.94
N TYR A 439 0.13 13.50 -21.78
CA TYR A 439 -0.59 12.27 -21.40
C TYR A 439 -2.12 12.42 -21.47
N LYS A 440 -2.64 13.36 -22.26
CA LYS A 440 -4.09 13.62 -22.35
C LYS A 440 -4.88 12.48 -22.97
N ASP A 441 -4.26 11.73 -23.88
CA ASP A 441 -4.95 10.63 -24.56
C ASP A 441 -5.01 9.40 -23.64
N GLU A 442 -3.96 9.12 -22.89
CA GLU A 442 -3.95 8.11 -21.83
C GLU A 442 -4.94 8.47 -20.70
N PHE A 443 -5.01 9.73 -20.31
CA PHE A 443 -6.00 10.21 -19.35
C PHE A 443 -7.43 9.87 -19.81
N ARG A 444 -7.75 10.13 -21.06
CA ARG A 444 -9.07 9.83 -21.64
C ARG A 444 -9.32 8.33 -21.77
N GLU A 445 -8.28 7.55 -22.11
CA GLU A 445 -8.37 6.11 -22.17
C GLU A 445 -8.66 5.52 -20.78
N ILE A 446 -7.93 5.96 -19.75
CA ILE A 446 -8.16 5.53 -18.37
C ILE A 446 -9.58 5.89 -17.93
N GLN A 447 -10.06 7.10 -18.21
CA GLN A 447 -11.43 7.51 -17.88
C GLN A 447 -12.45 6.57 -18.54
N ARG A 448 -12.29 6.23 -19.83
CA ARG A 448 -13.15 5.26 -20.52
C ARG A 448 -13.11 3.88 -19.87
N ASN A 449 -11.92 3.40 -19.52
CA ASN A 449 -11.76 2.11 -18.84
C ASN A 449 -12.50 2.08 -17.50
N ILE A 450 -12.44 3.17 -16.70
CA ILE A 450 -13.18 3.27 -15.45
C ILE A 450 -14.69 3.21 -15.71
N GLN A 451 -15.19 3.93 -16.71
CA GLN A 451 -16.63 3.95 -17.03
C GLN A 451 -17.14 2.60 -17.54
N GLN A 452 -16.30 1.85 -18.24
CA GLN A 452 -16.63 0.52 -18.77
C GLN A 452 -16.47 -0.61 -17.73
N LEU A 453 -15.90 -0.31 -16.56
CA LEU A 453 -15.69 -1.30 -15.51
C LEU A 453 -17.02 -1.88 -15.03
N GLN A 454 -17.23 -3.17 -15.23
CA GLN A 454 -18.41 -3.86 -14.75
C GLN A 454 -18.23 -4.19 -13.26
N ILE A 455 -19.12 -3.67 -12.44
CA ILE A 455 -19.13 -3.91 -11.00
C ILE A 455 -20.25 -4.90 -10.70
N PRO A 456 -19.93 -6.13 -10.30
CA PRO A 456 -20.96 -7.07 -9.87
C PRO A 456 -21.64 -6.56 -8.60
N GLU A 457 -22.96 -6.76 -8.51
CA GLU A 457 -23.66 -6.57 -7.25
C GLU A 457 -23.15 -7.62 -6.27
N LEU A 458 -22.59 -7.18 -5.14
CA LEU A 458 -22.29 -8.12 -4.06
C LEU A 458 -23.63 -8.65 -3.54
N ALA A 459 -23.82 -9.94 -3.58
CA ALA A 459 -24.86 -10.58 -2.80
C ALA A 459 -24.57 -10.25 -1.32
N VAL A 460 -25.43 -9.47 -0.70
CA VAL A 460 -25.37 -9.02 0.71
C VAL A 460 -25.61 -10.20 1.62
#